data_08ccc97e053b77ab29aaab13e8f71a96
#
_entry.id   08ccc97e053b77ab29aaab13e8f71a96
#
_cell.length_a   1.000
_cell.length_b   1.000
_cell.length_c   1.000
_cell.angle_alpha   90.00
_cell.angle_beta   90.00
_cell.angle_gamma   90.00
#
_symmetry.space_group_name_H-M   'P 1'
#
loop_
_entity.id
_entity.type
_entity.pdbx_description
1 polymer ?
#
loop_
_entity_poly.entity_id
_entity_poly.type
_entity_poly.pdbx_seq_one_letter_code
_entity_poly.pdbx_strand_id
1 'polypeptide(L)'
;MLDEERDRIITVTNILHKGDLPEDLDLGPLVAIDCETMGLNFNRDRLCLVQLSSGNGVAHMVQIEVEQNFAPNLCKLLSNEEILKIFHFARFDIAALLNAFGVLTRPVYCTKIASKLVRTYTDRHGLKNLLQELLDTDISKQQQSSYWGADALTDAQLEYAASDVLYLHKLKDELDLRLQREGRLDLAKSCFDFLPTRAKLDLSGWPETDIFSH
;
A
#
# COMPACT_ATOMS: atom_id res chain seq x y z
N MET A 1 -11.52 -16.50 -29.87
CA MET A 1 -12.31 -15.88 -28.78
C MET A 1 -11.56 -15.89 -27.46
N LEU A 2 -10.25 -15.68 -27.45
CA LEU A 2 -9.40 -15.61 -26.23
C LEU A 2 -8.40 -14.43 -26.28
N ASP A 3 -8.51 -13.51 -27.24
CA ASP A 3 -7.53 -12.43 -27.46
C ASP A 3 -8.12 -11.00 -27.36
N GLU A 4 -9.44 -10.86 -27.09
CA GLU A 4 -10.09 -9.54 -27.08
C GLU A 4 -10.14 -8.85 -25.69
N GLU A 5 -9.63 -9.50 -24.62
CA GLU A 5 -9.59 -8.89 -23.28
C GLU A 5 -8.27 -8.18 -22.93
N ARG A 6 -7.26 -8.26 -23.80
CA ARG A 6 -5.92 -7.70 -23.50
C ARG A 6 -5.77 -6.19 -23.73
N ASP A 7 -6.65 -5.55 -24.47
CA ASP A 7 -6.51 -4.14 -24.85
C ASP A 7 -7.63 -3.20 -24.35
N ARG A 8 -8.23 -3.48 -23.22
CA ARG A 8 -8.97 -2.41 -22.54
C ARG A 8 -7.95 -1.43 -21.97
N ILE A 9 -7.80 -0.28 -22.65
CA ILE A 9 -7.20 0.92 -22.08
C ILE A 9 -7.98 1.21 -20.79
N ILE A 10 -7.42 0.81 -19.65
CA ILE A 10 -8.01 1.16 -18.35
C ILE A 10 -7.84 2.68 -18.25
N THR A 11 -8.91 3.42 -18.41
CA THR A 11 -8.89 4.86 -18.16
C THR A 11 -8.65 5.04 -16.67
N VAL A 12 -7.46 5.46 -16.31
CA VAL A 12 -7.10 5.76 -14.92
C VAL A 12 -7.87 7.01 -14.50
N THR A 13 -8.57 6.90 -13.38
CA THR A 13 -9.29 8.03 -12.79
C THR A 13 -8.74 8.30 -11.40
N ASN A 14 -8.24 9.51 -11.19
CA ASN A 14 -7.72 9.96 -9.91
C ASN A 14 -8.76 10.84 -9.22
N ILE A 15 -9.15 10.47 -7.99
CA ILE A 15 -10.15 11.21 -7.20
C ILE A 15 -9.50 11.65 -5.89
N LEU A 16 -9.33 12.97 -5.72
CA LEU A 16 -8.76 13.55 -4.51
C LEU A 16 -9.88 13.92 -3.52
N HIS A 17 -9.76 13.41 -2.30
CA HIS A 17 -10.60 13.74 -1.16
C HIS A 17 -9.80 14.56 -0.15
N LYS A 18 -10.44 15.51 0.51
CA LYS A 18 -9.85 16.29 1.60
C LYS A 18 -10.26 15.71 2.94
N GLY A 19 -9.28 15.35 3.75
CA GLY A 19 -9.45 14.92 5.14
C GLY A 19 -9.96 13.48 5.34
N ASP A 20 -10.94 13.01 4.57
CA ASP A 20 -11.50 11.65 4.74
C ASP A 20 -12.13 11.13 3.43
N LEU A 21 -12.45 9.85 3.42
CA LEU A 21 -13.24 9.20 2.37
C LEU A 21 -14.73 9.56 2.48
N PRO A 22 -15.49 9.57 1.37
CA PRO A 22 -16.96 9.62 1.43
C PRO A 22 -17.54 8.45 2.24
N GLU A 23 -18.62 8.72 2.98
CA GLU A 23 -19.25 7.72 3.87
C GLU A 23 -19.84 6.53 3.09
N ASP A 24 -20.32 6.76 1.89
CA ASP A 24 -20.97 5.79 1.00
C ASP A 24 -20.01 5.10 0.03
N LEU A 25 -18.69 5.37 0.12
CA LEU A 25 -17.70 4.75 -0.76
C LEU A 25 -17.48 3.28 -0.38
N ASP A 26 -17.87 2.39 -1.28
CA ASP A 26 -17.59 0.96 -1.19
C ASP A 26 -16.43 0.58 -2.14
N LEU A 27 -15.33 0.10 -1.59
CA LEU A 27 -14.15 -0.39 -2.31
C LEU A 27 -14.09 -1.93 -2.36
N GLY A 28 -15.13 -2.61 -1.87
CA GLY A 28 -15.19 -4.07 -1.85
C GLY A 28 -14.26 -4.71 -0.80
N PRO A 29 -14.11 -6.05 -0.86
CA PRO A 29 -13.42 -6.82 0.18
C PRO A 29 -11.90 -6.83 0.05
N LEU A 30 -11.34 -6.21 -0.99
CA LEU A 30 -9.91 -6.22 -1.29
C LEU A 30 -9.48 -4.83 -1.77
N VAL A 31 -8.65 -4.14 -0.97
CA VAL A 31 -8.28 -2.75 -1.22
C VAL A 31 -6.77 -2.59 -1.22
N ALA A 32 -6.21 -2.10 -2.32
CA ALA A 32 -4.81 -1.67 -2.39
C ALA A 32 -4.64 -0.33 -1.70
N ILE A 33 -3.60 -0.18 -0.88
CA ILE A 33 -3.32 1.04 -0.12
C ILE A 33 -1.83 1.35 -0.18
N ASP A 34 -1.51 2.64 -0.22
CA ASP A 34 -0.16 3.19 -0.07
C ASP A 34 -0.23 4.51 0.69
N CYS A 35 0.90 5.00 1.22
CA CYS A 35 0.97 6.22 2.01
C CYS A 35 2.15 7.10 1.60
N GLU A 36 1.91 8.42 1.54
CA GLU A 36 2.96 9.40 1.39
C GLU A 36 3.10 10.24 2.67
N THR A 37 4.33 10.45 3.08
CA THR A 37 4.69 11.16 4.31
C THR A 37 5.71 12.27 4.02
N MET A 38 5.96 13.15 4.99
CA MET A 38 6.99 14.19 4.88
C MET A 38 8.42 13.62 4.86
N GLY A 39 8.59 12.35 5.22
CA GLY A 39 9.86 11.63 5.30
C GLY A 39 9.67 10.30 6.04
N LEU A 40 10.75 9.69 6.52
CA LEU A 40 10.73 8.31 7.04
C LEU A 40 10.73 8.21 8.57
N ASN A 41 10.77 9.33 9.28
CA ASN A 41 10.79 9.36 10.74
C ASN A 41 9.41 9.70 11.31
N PHE A 42 8.68 8.73 11.81
CA PHE A 42 7.32 8.88 12.32
C PHE A 42 7.16 9.91 13.47
N ASN A 43 8.24 10.22 14.22
CA ASN A 43 8.20 11.22 15.27
C ASN A 43 8.26 12.67 14.74
N ARG A 44 8.69 12.86 13.48
CA ARG A 44 8.89 14.16 12.85
C ARG A 44 8.02 14.34 11.62
N ASP A 45 7.88 13.27 10.84
CA ASP A 45 7.38 13.31 9.47
C ASP A 45 5.93 12.82 9.44
N ARG A 46 4.99 13.77 9.26
CA ARG A 46 3.57 13.45 9.27
C ARG A 46 3.12 12.68 8.03
N LEU A 47 2.03 11.95 8.15
CA LEU A 47 1.26 11.42 7.04
C LEU A 47 0.65 12.57 6.23
N CYS A 48 0.72 12.51 4.90
CA CYS A 48 0.25 13.56 4.00
C CYS A 48 -0.83 13.08 3.04
N LEU A 49 -0.70 11.85 2.54
CA LEU A 49 -1.64 11.30 1.57
C LEU A 49 -1.82 9.79 1.83
N VAL A 50 -3.04 9.31 1.63
CA VAL A 50 -3.35 7.87 1.63
C VAL A 50 -4.04 7.56 0.31
N GLN A 51 -3.46 6.66 -0.48
CA GLN A 51 -3.99 6.20 -1.74
C GLN A 51 -4.72 4.88 -1.54
N LEU A 52 -5.90 4.73 -2.20
CA LEU A 52 -6.69 3.50 -2.16
C LEU A 52 -7.21 3.16 -3.56
N SER A 53 -7.27 1.87 -3.87
CA SER A 53 -7.89 1.38 -5.10
C SER A 53 -8.54 0.01 -4.86
N SER A 54 -9.69 -0.23 -5.51
CA SER A 54 -10.32 -1.55 -5.59
C SER A 54 -9.86 -2.39 -6.79
N GLY A 55 -8.83 -1.93 -7.53
CA GLY A 55 -8.33 -2.62 -8.72
C GLY A 55 -9.15 -2.37 -10.00
N ASN A 56 -10.11 -1.46 -9.96
CA ASN A 56 -11.04 -1.13 -11.05
C ASN A 56 -10.53 0.00 -11.98
N GLY A 57 -9.28 0.46 -11.81
CA GLY A 57 -8.71 1.58 -12.56
C GLY A 57 -8.96 2.95 -11.92
N VAL A 58 -9.63 2.99 -10.76
CA VAL A 58 -9.82 4.23 -9.99
C VAL A 58 -8.87 4.25 -8.79
N ALA A 59 -8.18 5.37 -8.60
CA ALA A 59 -7.41 5.66 -7.40
C ALA A 59 -8.09 6.79 -6.60
N HIS A 60 -8.50 6.47 -5.38
CA HIS A 60 -8.98 7.43 -4.39
C HIS A 60 -7.80 7.88 -3.54
N MET A 61 -7.61 9.18 -3.38
CA MET A 61 -6.53 9.76 -2.60
C MET A 61 -7.11 10.64 -1.50
N VAL A 62 -6.74 10.36 -0.26
CA VAL A 62 -7.15 11.16 0.90
C VAL A 62 -5.98 12.03 1.31
N GLN A 63 -6.08 13.33 1.08
CA GLN A 63 -5.09 14.31 1.52
C GLN A 63 -5.34 14.64 2.99
N ILE A 64 -4.33 14.39 3.83
CA ILE A 64 -4.38 14.61 5.27
C ILE A 64 -3.84 16.01 5.59
N GLU A 65 -4.63 16.80 6.27
CA GLU A 65 -4.27 18.16 6.65
C GLU A 65 -3.25 18.19 7.82
N VAL A 66 -2.63 19.34 8.02
CA VAL A 66 -1.73 19.55 9.16
C VAL A 66 -2.51 19.41 10.46
N GLU A 67 -1.97 18.66 11.42
CA GLU A 67 -2.60 18.38 12.74
C GLU A 67 -3.88 17.56 12.66
N GLN A 68 -4.29 17.08 11.49
CA GLN A 68 -5.43 16.18 11.37
C GLN A 68 -5.11 14.82 11.98
N ASN A 69 -5.90 14.40 12.97
CA ASN A 69 -5.79 13.11 13.66
C ASN A 69 -7.10 12.29 13.60
N PHE A 70 -8.03 12.69 12.74
CA PHE A 70 -9.36 12.11 12.63
C PHE A 70 -9.78 11.95 11.17
N ALA A 71 -10.07 10.70 10.75
CA ALA A 71 -10.58 10.33 9.45
C ALA A 71 -11.46 9.07 9.62
N PRO A 72 -12.72 9.22 10.08
CA PRO A 72 -13.53 8.09 10.56
C PRO A 72 -13.83 7.06 9.49
N ASN A 73 -14.12 7.47 8.25
CA ASN A 73 -14.45 6.54 7.17
C ASN A 73 -13.21 5.75 6.72
N LEU A 74 -12.07 6.44 6.59
CA LEU A 74 -10.79 5.78 6.34
C LEU A 74 -10.43 4.82 7.48
N CYS A 75 -10.53 5.25 8.74
CA CYS A 75 -10.23 4.40 9.90
C CYS A 75 -11.16 3.18 10.00
N LYS A 76 -12.45 3.34 9.66
CA LYS A 76 -13.42 2.24 9.59
C LYS A 76 -13.00 1.21 8.54
N LEU A 77 -12.56 1.64 7.35
CA LEU A 77 -12.05 0.75 6.31
C LEU A 77 -10.77 0.03 6.77
N LEU A 78 -9.81 0.76 7.35
CA LEU A 78 -8.51 0.21 7.77
C LEU A 78 -8.66 -0.86 8.86
N SER A 79 -9.59 -0.68 9.81
CA SER A 79 -9.84 -1.61 10.92
C SER A 79 -10.81 -2.73 10.58
N ASN A 80 -11.52 -2.69 9.44
CA ASN A 80 -12.48 -3.70 9.07
C ASN A 80 -11.77 -5.03 8.73
N GLU A 81 -12.00 -6.07 9.52
CA GLU A 81 -11.36 -7.38 9.38
C GLU A 81 -11.89 -8.20 8.20
N GLU A 82 -13.00 -7.81 7.60
CA GLU A 82 -13.55 -8.44 6.38
C GLU A 82 -12.93 -7.89 5.10
N ILE A 83 -12.22 -6.77 5.16
CA ILE A 83 -11.52 -6.16 4.04
C ILE A 83 -10.03 -6.47 4.13
N LEU A 84 -9.47 -7.18 3.14
CA LEU A 84 -8.03 -7.38 3.03
C LEU A 84 -7.37 -6.15 2.40
N LYS A 85 -6.37 -5.57 3.09
CA LYS A 85 -5.59 -4.43 2.61
C LYS A 85 -4.28 -4.91 1.98
N ILE A 86 -4.06 -4.56 0.72
CA ILE A 86 -2.84 -4.89 -0.01
C ILE A 86 -1.91 -3.68 0.01
N PHE A 87 -0.66 -3.91 0.39
CA PHE A 87 0.40 -2.90 0.40
C PHE A 87 1.64 -3.39 -0.35
N HIS A 88 2.46 -2.43 -0.77
CA HIS A 88 3.84 -2.71 -1.12
C HIS A 88 4.79 -2.15 -0.05
N PHE A 89 5.41 -2.99 0.77
CA PHE A 89 6.18 -2.63 1.97
C PHE A 89 5.30 -2.20 3.17
N ALA A 90 4.21 -2.89 3.39
CA ALA A 90 3.16 -2.66 4.39
C ALA A 90 3.63 -2.23 5.79
N ARG A 91 4.84 -2.66 6.24
CA ARG A 91 5.42 -2.28 7.53
C ARG A 91 5.42 -0.77 7.73
N PHE A 92 5.82 -0.02 6.70
CA PHE A 92 5.91 1.44 6.76
C PHE A 92 4.51 2.08 6.83
N ASP A 93 3.63 1.68 5.92
CA ASP A 93 2.28 2.24 5.82
C ASP A 93 1.45 1.99 7.08
N ILE A 94 1.48 0.75 7.61
CA ILE A 94 0.78 0.41 8.85
C ILE A 94 1.29 1.26 10.02
N ALA A 95 2.60 1.50 10.11
CA ALA A 95 3.17 2.34 11.15
C ALA A 95 2.77 3.82 10.97
N ALA A 96 2.78 4.35 9.74
CA ALA A 96 2.34 5.71 9.43
C ALA A 96 0.85 5.93 9.80
N LEU A 97 -0.02 5.00 9.41
CA LEU A 97 -1.46 5.04 9.72
C LEU A 97 -1.74 4.90 11.22
N LEU A 98 -1.02 4.00 11.90
CA LEU A 98 -1.13 3.82 13.36
C LEU A 98 -0.66 5.06 14.10
N ASN A 99 0.44 5.69 13.66
CA ASN A 99 0.96 6.91 14.26
C ASN A 99 0.03 8.11 14.06
N ALA A 100 -0.58 8.23 12.86
CA ALA A 100 -1.45 9.37 12.53
C ALA A 100 -2.83 9.26 13.18
N PHE A 101 -3.45 8.08 13.17
CA PHE A 101 -4.86 7.91 13.54
C PHE A 101 -5.11 6.97 14.73
N GLY A 102 -4.07 6.33 15.27
CA GLY A 102 -4.22 5.33 16.32
C GLY A 102 -4.91 4.04 15.86
N VAL A 103 -5.12 3.84 14.54
CA VAL A 103 -5.82 2.67 13.99
C VAL A 103 -4.82 1.58 13.58
N LEU A 104 -5.06 0.35 14.03
CA LEU A 104 -4.28 -0.80 13.62
C LEU A 104 -4.90 -1.44 12.38
N THR A 105 -4.21 -1.31 11.25
CA THR A 105 -4.65 -1.86 9.95
C THR A 105 -4.48 -3.37 9.92
N ARG A 106 -5.59 -4.10 9.70
CA ARG A 106 -5.64 -5.57 9.55
C ARG A 106 -6.97 -6.04 8.95
N PRO A 107 -7.04 -7.22 8.27
CA PRO A 107 -5.90 -8.03 7.82
C PRO A 107 -5.13 -7.34 6.70
N VAL A 108 -3.88 -7.75 6.51
CA VAL A 108 -2.99 -7.15 5.50
C VAL A 108 -2.30 -8.19 4.62
N TYR A 109 -1.97 -7.80 3.40
CA TYR A 109 -1.11 -8.52 2.46
C TYR A 109 0.05 -7.61 2.06
N CYS A 110 1.27 -8.15 2.02
CA CYS A 110 2.45 -7.37 1.62
C CYS A 110 3.12 -7.99 0.38
N THR A 111 2.98 -7.33 -0.77
CA THR A 111 3.57 -7.79 -2.04
C THR A 111 5.09 -7.88 -1.99
N LYS A 112 5.76 -7.01 -1.22
CA LYS A 112 7.22 -7.06 -1.04
C LYS A 112 7.67 -8.30 -0.25
N ILE A 113 6.95 -8.68 0.81
CA ILE A 113 7.24 -9.92 1.56
C ILE A 113 6.93 -11.14 0.69
N ALA A 114 5.77 -11.19 0.03
CA ALA A 114 5.44 -12.25 -0.92
C ALA A 114 6.53 -12.42 -1.98
N SER A 115 6.98 -11.31 -2.56
CA SER A 115 8.09 -11.31 -3.53
C SER A 115 9.39 -11.88 -2.94
N LYS A 116 9.77 -11.50 -1.73
CA LYS A 116 10.97 -12.04 -1.07
C LYS A 116 10.88 -13.55 -0.83
N LEU A 117 9.69 -14.05 -0.53
CA LEU A 117 9.46 -15.46 -0.31
C LEU A 117 9.51 -16.30 -1.59
N VAL A 118 9.20 -15.74 -2.78
CA VAL A 118 9.13 -16.51 -4.04
C VAL A 118 10.19 -16.16 -5.07
N ARG A 119 10.80 -14.96 -5.00
CA ARG A 119 11.83 -14.50 -5.91
C ARG A 119 13.20 -14.50 -5.24
N THR A 120 13.62 -15.67 -4.77
CA THR A 120 14.88 -15.87 -4.03
C THR A 120 16.15 -15.72 -4.87
N TYR A 121 16.01 -15.56 -6.18
CA TYR A 121 17.10 -15.39 -7.15
C TYR A 121 17.54 -13.93 -7.35
N THR A 122 16.92 -12.97 -6.66
CA THR A 122 17.18 -11.53 -6.84
C THR A 122 16.91 -10.74 -5.56
N ASP A 123 17.58 -9.60 -5.41
CA ASP A 123 17.31 -8.59 -4.36
C ASP A 123 16.38 -7.47 -4.84
N ARG A 124 15.88 -7.54 -6.09
CA ARG A 124 15.03 -6.51 -6.70
C ARG A 124 13.56 -6.71 -6.32
N HIS A 125 13.19 -6.32 -5.09
CA HIS A 125 11.83 -6.44 -4.56
C HIS A 125 11.08 -5.10 -4.50
N GLY A 126 11.57 -4.04 -5.14
CA GLY A 126 10.85 -2.76 -5.26
C GLY A 126 9.68 -2.85 -6.24
N LEU A 127 8.60 -2.07 -6.02
CA LEU A 127 7.37 -2.14 -6.80
C LEU A 127 7.62 -2.05 -8.31
N LYS A 128 8.38 -1.04 -8.77
CA LYS A 128 8.75 -0.89 -10.19
C LYS A 128 9.37 -2.16 -10.79
N ASN A 129 10.29 -2.81 -10.06
CA ASN A 129 10.93 -4.03 -10.55
C ASN A 129 9.95 -5.21 -10.63
N LEU A 130 9.03 -5.29 -9.67
CA LEU A 130 8.00 -6.33 -9.65
C LEU A 130 7.01 -6.15 -10.80
N LEU A 131 6.52 -4.93 -11.00
CA LEU A 131 5.58 -4.63 -12.07
C LEU A 131 6.21 -4.90 -13.44
N GLN A 132 7.46 -4.47 -13.64
CA GLN A 132 8.17 -4.73 -14.90
C GLN A 132 8.35 -6.23 -15.17
N GLU A 133 8.75 -7.00 -14.16
CA GLU A 133 9.07 -8.43 -14.34
C GLU A 133 7.82 -9.31 -14.39
N LEU A 134 6.80 -9.01 -13.58
CA LEU A 134 5.65 -9.89 -13.40
C LEU A 134 4.42 -9.46 -14.22
N LEU A 135 4.31 -8.18 -14.57
CA LEU A 135 3.16 -7.62 -15.28
C LEU A 135 3.52 -6.88 -16.56
N ASP A 136 4.80 -6.86 -16.94
CA ASP A 136 5.34 -6.08 -18.08
C ASP A 136 4.88 -4.60 -18.05
N THR A 137 4.82 -4.03 -16.86
CA THR A 137 4.33 -2.68 -16.62
C THR A 137 5.44 -1.80 -16.05
N ASP A 138 5.67 -0.63 -16.66
CA ASP A 138 6.64 0.36 -16.16
C ASP A 138 5.91 1.50 -15.44
N ILE A 139 6.45 1.90 -14.28
CA ILE A 139 5.96 3.06 -13.50
C ILE A 139 7.09 4.05 -13.25
N SER A 140 6.75 5.33 -13.16
CA SER A 140 7.70 6.40 -12.84
C SER A 140 8.04 6.37 -11.35
N LYS A 141 9.27 6.79 -10.99
CA LYS A 141 9.68 7.06 -9.60
C LYS A 141 9.99 8.55 -9.36
N GLN A 142 9.68 9.41 -10.33
CA GLN A 142 10.14 10.80 -10.31
C GLN A 142 9.59 11.61 -9.14
N GLN A 143 8.39 11.28 -8.64
CA GLN A 143 7.75 12.01 -7.54
C GLN A 143 7.96 11.37 -6.15
N GLN A 144 8.66 10.25 -6.05
CA GLN A 144 8.87 9.52 -4.79
C GLN A 144 9.44 10.41 -3.66
N SER A 145 10.28 11.38 -3.99
CA SER A 145 10.91 12.30 -3.02
C SER A 145 10.36 13.72 -3.13
N SER A 146 9.14 13.88 -3.66
CA SER A 146 8.53 15.21 -3.79
C SER A 146 7.99 15.70 -2.44
N TYR A 147 7.65 17.00 -2.37
CA TYR A 147 7.09 17.58 -1.15
C TYR A 147 5.59 17.28 -1.05
N TRP A 148 5.25 16.25 -0.29
CA TRP A 148 3.86 15.79 -0.10
C TRP A 148 3.03 16.66 0.85
N GLY A 149 3.69 17.52 1.65
CA GLY A 149 3.04 18.39 2.61
C GLY A 149 2.40 19.67 2.04
N ALA A 150 2.36 19.83 0.72
CA ALA A 150 1.78 20.99 0.06
C ALA A 150 0.25 21.01 0.18
N ASP A 151 -0.35 22.22 0.26
CA ASP A 151 -1.81 22.39 0.30
C ASP A 151 -2.50 21.91 -1.00
N ALA A 152 -1.81 22.05 -2.12
CA ALA A 152 -2.23 21.55 -3.42
C ALA A 152 -1.16 20.63 -4.02
N LEU A 153 -1.56 19.42 -4.37
CA LEU A 153 -0.71 18.46 -5.08
C LEU A 153 -0.80 18.70 -6.58
N THR A 154 0.31 18.51 -7.29
CA THR A 154 0.36 18.58 -8.75
C THR A 154 -0.21 17.32 -9.39
N ASP A 155 -0.67 17.44 -10.66
CA ASP A 155 -1.15 16.27 -11.42
C ASP A 155 -0.10 15.16 -11.49
N ALA A 156 1.18 15.50 -11.65
CA ALA A 156 2.28 14.54 -11.66
C ALA A 156 2.44 13.79 -10.31
N GLN A 157 2.18 14.44 -9.18
CA GLN A 157 2.15 13.77 -7.87
C GLN A 157 0.94 12.84 -7.75
N LEU A 158 -0.24 13.28 -8.20
CA LEU A 158 -1.44 12.45 -8.18
C LEU A 158 -1.32 11.22 -9.09
N GLU A 159 -0.74 11.37 -10.28
CA GLU A 159 -0.46 10.26 -11.20
C GLU A 159 0.54 9.26 -10.60
N TYR A 160 1.61 9.77 -9.97
CA TYR A 160 2.58 8.92 -9.26
C TYR A 160 1.91 8.13 -8.14
N ALA A 161 1.23 8.82 -7.23
CA ALA A 161 0.53 8.22 -6.08
C ALA A 161 -0.52 7.17 -6.52
N ALA A 162 -1.25 7.42 -7.60
CA ALA A 162 -2.17 6.45 -8.18
C ALA A 162 -1.45 5.19 -8.67
N SER A 163 -0.27 5.34 -9.29
CA SER A 163 0.48 4.20 -9.83
C SER A 163 0.92 3.19 -8.78
N ASP A 164 1.08 3.62 -7.52
CA ASP A 164 1.53 2.75 -6.43
C ASP A 164 0.42 1.80 -5.93
N VAL A 165 -0.87 2.06 -6.23
CA VAL A 165 -2.00 1.21 -5.82
C VAL A 165 -2.71 0.49 -6.95
N LEU A 166 -2.72 1.02 -8.18
CA LEU A 166 -3.54 0.53 -9.28
C LEU A 166 -3.21 -0.90 -9.73
N TYR A 167 -1.98 -1.35 -9.53
CA TYR A 167 -1.50 -2.64 -10.01
C TYR A 167 -1.37 -3.69 -8.91
N LEU A 168 -1.60 -3.36 -7.63
CA LEU A 168 -1.33 -4.26 -6.52
C LEU A 168 -2.23 -5.50 -6.50
N HIS A 169 -3.47 -5.41 -7.01
CA HIS A 169 -4.37 -6.55 -7.14
C HIS A 169 -3.79 -7.61 -8.09
N LYS A 170 -3.45 -7.20 -9.32
CA LYS A 170 -2.84 -8.09 -10.31
C LYS A 170 -1.50 -8.66 -9.81
N LEU A 171 -0.70 -7.81 -9.15
CA LEU A 171 0.57 -8.23 -8.58
C LEU A 171 0.39 -9.28 -7.47
N LYS A 172 -0.64 -9.11 -6.62
CA LYS A 172 -1.01 -10.10 -5.60
C LYS A 172 -1.36 -11.44 -6.23
N ASP A 173 -2.20 -11.45 -7.27
CA ASP A 173 -2.63 -12.68 -7.94
C ASP A 173 -1.42 -13.45 -8.50
N GLU A 174 -0.49 -12.77 -9.17
CA GLU A 174 0.75 -13.36 -9.68
C GLU A 174 1.66 -13.90 -8.57
N LEU A 175 1.75 -13.19 -7.45
CA LEU A 175 2.55 -13.63 -6.31
C LEU A 175 1.91 -14.82 -5.58
N ASP A 176 0.58 -14.86 -5.46
CA ASP A 176 -0.14 -15.97 -4.84
C ASP A 176 0.04 -17.28 -5.62
N LEU A 177 -0.02 -17.23 -6.96
CA LEU A 177 0.28 -18.39 -7.81
C LEU A 177 1.70 -18.93 -7.54
N ARG A 178 2.68 -18.05 -7.36
CA ARG A 178 4.06 -18.43 -7.05
C ARG A 178 4.21 -18.97 -5.63
N LEU A 179 3.57 -18.32 -4.65
CA LEU A 179 3.55 -18.78 -3.25
C LEU A 179 2.93 -20.18 -3.15
N GLN A 180 1.84 -20.42 -3.88
CA GLN A 180 1.20 -21.74 -3.93
C GLN A 180 2.13 -22.79 -4.54
N ARG A 181 2.74 -22.49 -5.70
CA ARG A 181 3.68 -23.39 -6.38
C ARG A 181 4.86 -23.77 -5.48
N GLU A 182 5.38 -22.82 -4.71
CA GLU A 182 6.51 -23.03 -3.80
C GLU A 182 6.10 -23.60 -2.43
N GLY A 183 4.80 -23.81 -2.18
CA GLY A 183 4.29 -24.29 -0.88
C GLY A 183 4.50 -23.31 0.28
N ARG A 184 4.51 -21.98 0.00
CA ARG A 184 4.87 -20.94 0.97
C ARG A 184 3.71 -20.02 1.37
N LEU A 185 2.46 -20.36 1.03
CA LEU A 185 1.27 -19.56 1.36
C LEU A 185 1.10 -19.36 2.88
N ASP A 186 1.20 -20.44 3.67
CA ASP A 186 1.02 -20.36 5.12
C ASP A 186 2.15 -19.57 5.79
N LEU A 187 3.39 -19.71 5.28
CA LEU A 187 4.53 -18.92 5.74
C LEU A 187 4.31 -17.42 5.44
N ALA A 188 3.85 -17.09 4.23
CA ALA A 188 3.55 -15.72 3.84
C ALA A 188 2.45 -15.13 4.73
N LYS A 189 1.35 -15.89 4.96
CA LYS A 189 0.26 -15.48 5.83
C LYS A 189 0.75 -15.16 7.25
N SER A 190 1.56 -16.03 7.84
CA SER A 190 2.14 -15.80 9.17
C SER A 190 2.99 -14.53 9.23
N CYS A 191 3.76 -14.24 8.15
CA CYS A 191 4.50 -12.99 8.03
C CYS A 191 3.58 -11.78 7.94
N PHE A 192 2.47 -11.87 7.20
CA PHE A 192 1.49 -10.78 7.08
C PHE A 192 0.78 -10.54 8.41
N ASP A 193 0.37 -11.58 9.10
CA ASP A 193 -0.29 -11.52 10.42
C ASP A 193 0.61 -10.86 11.48
N PHE A 194 1.94 -10.93 11.33
CA PHE A 194 2.90 -10.28 12.22
C PHE A 194 3.13 -8.78 11.91
N LEU A 195 2.82 -8.30 10.70
CA LEU A 195 3.10 -6.91 10.31
C LEU A 195 2.50 -5.85 11.23
N PRO A 196 1.24 -5.97 11.71
CA PRO A 196 0.69 -5.02 12.67
C PRO A 196 1.51 -4.97 13.99
N THR A 197 2.03 -6.10 14.43
CA THR A 197 2.93 -6.17 15.59
C THR A 197 4.28 -5.53 15.27
N ARG A 198 4.84 -5.78 14.09
CA ARG A 198 6.10 -5.16 13.63
C ARG A 198 5.98 -3.62 13.59
N ALA A 199 4.86 -3.09 13.09
CA ALA A 199 4.61 -1.64 13.08
C ALA A 199 4.56 -1.03 14.49
N LYS A 200 3.94 -1.74 15.46
CA LYS A 200 3.97 -1.33 16.88
C LYS A 200 5.39 -1.31 17.44
N LEU A 201 6.21 -2.31 17.12
CA LEU A 201 7.62 -2.34 17.55
C LEU A 201 8.41 -1.15 16.97
N ASP A 202 8.17 -0.79 15.71
CA ASP A 202 8.80 0.35 15.07
C ASP A 202 8.52 1.67 15.81
N LEU A 203 7.24 1.88 16.17
CA LEU A 203 6.80 3.08 16.89
C LEU A 203 7.21 3.06 18.38
N SER A 204 7.49 1.88 18.94
CA SER A 204 7.86 1.73 20.35
C SER A 204 9.37 1.73 20.60
N GLY A 205 10.19 2.04 19.57
CA GLY A 205 11.64 2.22 19.75
C GLY A 205 12.52 1.07 19.25
N TRP A 206 11.95 0.09 18.53
CA TRP A 206 12.70 -1.01 17.91
C TRP A 206 12.67 -1.03 16.37
N PRO A 207 12.82 0.12 15.66
CA PRO A 207 12.69 0.13 14.21
C PRO A 207 13.83 -0.61 13.49
N GLU A 208 15.06 -0.55 14.05
CA GLU A 208 16.26 -1.16 13.45
C GLU A 208 16.67 -2.47 14.14
N THR A 209 15.97 -2.84 15.20
CA THR A 209 16.34 -4.02 15.98
C THR A 209 15.54 -5.24 15.54
N ASP A 210 16.24 -6.31 15.20
CA ASP A 210 15.64 -7.63 15.13
C ASP A 210 15.57 -8.22 16.54
N ILE A 211 14.36 -8.19 17.13
CA ILE A 211 14.12 -8.70 18.50
C ILE A 211 14.32 -10.21 18.63
N PHE A 212 14.45 -10.93 17.52
CA PHE A 212 14.70 -12.37 17.48
C PHE A 212 16.18 -12.70 17.27
N SER A 213 17.03 -11.70 17.01
CA SER A 213 18.47 -11.92 16.85
C SER A 213 19.15 -12.15 18.22
N HIS A 214 20.20 -12.95 18.19
CA HIS A 214 21.10 -13.20 19.33
C HIS A 214 22.33 -12.31 19.26
#